data_cc5b12c85ae7ff5ced7b696861a5e185
#
_entry.id   cc5b12c85ae7ff5ced7b696861a5e185
#
_cell.length_a   1.000
_cell.length_b   1.000
_cell.length_c   1.000
_cell.angle_alpha   90.00
_cell.angle_beta   90.00
_cell.angle_gamma   90.00
#
_symmetry.space_group_name_H-M   'P 1'
#
loop_
_entity.id
_entity.type
_entity.pdbx_description
1 polymer ?
#
loop_
_entity_poly.entity_id
_entity_poly.type
_entity_poly.pdbx_seq_one_letter_code
_entity_poly.pdbx_strand_id
1 'polypeptide(L)'
;MLLKEEINKYLNYCKFQKELDDKTIKAYKADLEQFITVIGENNPDKEMLNAYLVYLHRMYKQKTVKRKIASVKALFHYLEEEE
;
A
#
# COMPACT_ATOMS: atom_id res chain seq x y z
N MET A 1 9.82 -8.35 9.76
CA MET A 1 9.53 -7.04 9.18
C MET A 1 8.10 -6.63 9.50
N LEU A 2 7.94 -5.45 10.06
CA LEU A 2 6.60 -4.90 10.29
C LEU A 2 6.22 -4.00 9.13
N LEU A 3 5.12 -4.30 8.48
CA LEU A 3 4.66 -3.51 7.33
C LEU A 3 4.45 -2.04 7.67
N LYS A 4 3.96 -1.75 8.88
CA LYS A 4 3.75 -0.38 9.30
C LYS A 4 5.04 0.46 9.23
N GLU A 5 6.15 -0.10 9.69
CA GLU A 5 7.43 0.58 9.64
C GLU A 5 7.91 0.78 8.21
N GLU A 6 7.73 -0.25 7.38
CA GLU A 6 8.13 -0.18 5.97
C GLU A 6 7.28 0.83 5.20
N ILE A 7 6.01 0.95 5.53
CA ILE A 7 5.13 1.93 4.92
C ILE A 7 5.59 3.35 5.27
N ASN A 8 5.97 3.58 6.53
CA ASN A 8 6.47 4.90 6.92
C ASN A 8 7.76 5.26 6.17
N LYS A 9 8.66 4.31 6.00
CA LYS A 9 9.87 4.52 5.20
C LYS A 9 9.54 4.84 3.74
N TYR A 10 8.59 4.11 3.18
CA TYR A 10 8.18 4.34 1.80
C TYR A 10 7.55 5.72 1.62
N LEU A 11 6.71 6.14 2.56
CA LEU A 11 6.08 7.47 2.48
C LEU A 11 7.11 8.59 2.59
N ASN A 12 8.13 8.42 3.42
CA ASN A 12 9.24 9.37 3.50
C ASN A 12 10.01 9.42 2.18
N TYR A 13 10.26 8.25 1.59
CA TYR A 13 10.90 8.18 0.28
C TYR A 13 10.09 8.94 -0.78
N CYS A 14 8.76 8.78 -0.79
CA CYS A 14 7.89 9.48 -1.72
C CYS A 14 7.95 10.98 -1.51
N LYS A 15 8.00 11.43 -0.27
CA LYS A 15 8.02 12.85 0.05
C LYS A 15 9.35 13.50 -0.32
N PHE A 16 10.47 12.89 0.05
CA PHE A 16 11.77 13.51 -0.03
C PHE A 16 12.56 13.17 -1.28
N GLN A 17 12.38 12.00 -1.85
CA GLN A 17 13.13 11.59 -3.03
C GLN A 17 12.33 11.68 -4.32
N LYS A 18 11.05 11.34 -4.29
CA LYS A 18 10.19 11.49 -5.46
C LYS A 18 9.48 12.83 -5.50
N GLU A 19 9.56 13.59 -4.42
CA GLU A 19 8.96 14.92 -4.32
C GLU A 19 7.48 14.95 -4.69
N LEU A 20 6.74 13.91 -4.29
CA LEU A 20 5.30 13.87 -4.51
C LEU A 20 4.61 14.89 -3.62
N ASP A 21 3.48 15.42 -4.08
CA ASP A 21 2.76 16.41 -3.31
C ASP A 21 2.04 15.81 -2.10
N ASP A 22 1.64 16.68 -1.17
CA ASP A 22 1.03 16.23 0.07
C ASP A 22 -0.30 15.50 -0.14
N LYS A 23 -1.07 15.88 -1.13
CA LYS A 23 -2.33 15.20 -1.43
C LYS A 23 -2.10 13.77 -1.87
N THR A 24 -1.12 13.56 -2.73
CA THR A 24 -0.77 12.23 -3.22
C THR A 24 -0.28 11.36 -2.06
N ILE A 25 0.58 11.93 -1.21
CA ILE A 25 1.11 11.20 -0.06
C ILE A 25 0.01 10.83 0.92
N LYS A 26 -0.95 11.72 1.18
CA LYS A 26 -2.09 11.42 2.04
C LYS A 26 -2.94 10.28 1.48
N ALA A 27 -3.16 10.29 0.18
CA ALA A 27 -3.94 9.22 -0.47
C ALA A 27 -3.23 7.89 -0.35
N TYR A 28 -1.91 7.85 -0.60
CA TYR A 28 -1.12 6.63 -0.45
C TYR A 28 -1.14 6.14 1.00
N LYS A 29 -0.97 7.06 1.95
CA LYS A 29 -1.00 6.70 3.37
C LYS A 29 -2.33 6.05 3.75
N ALA A 30 -3.45 6.64 3.33
CA ALA A 30 -4.77 6.10 3.63
C ALA A 30 -4.95 4.72 3.01
N ASP A 31 -4.54 4.53 1.75
CA ASP A 31 -4.65 3.26 1.06
C ASP A 31 -3.81 2.17 1.75
N LEU A 32 -2.59 2.51 2.15
CA LEU A 32 -1.68 1.55 2.76
C LEU A 32 -2.07 1.23 4.20
N GLU A 33 -2.60 2.20 4.95
CA GLU A 33 -3.13 1.93 6.29
C GLU A 33 -4.33 0.99 6.23
N GLN A 34 -5.18 1.16 5.24
CA GLN A 34 -6.30 0.25 5.03
C GLN A 34 -5.80 -1.16 4.71
N PHE A 35 -4.78 -1.27 3.88
CA PHE A 35 -4.18 -2.54 3.54
C PHE A 35 -3.73 -3.28 4.81
N ILE A 36 -3.02 -2.58 5.71
CA ILE A 36 -2.60 -3.15 6.99
C ILE A 36 -3.79 -3.57 7.84
N THR A 37 -4.83 -2.74 7.88
CA THR A 37 -6.01 -3.03 8.69
C THR A 37 -6.68 -4.33 8.24
N VAL A 38 -6.70 -4.58 6.94
CA VAL A 38 -7.35 -5.78 6.40
C VAL A 38 -6.48 -7.03 6.55
N ILE A 39 -5.18 -6.93 6.28
CA ILE A 39 -4.32 -8.12 6.24
C ILE A 39 -3.36 -8.27 7.42
N GLY A 40 -3.27 -7.24 8.28
CA GLY A 40 -2.38 -7.28 9.44
C GLY A 40 -1.00 -6.73 9.16
N GLU A 41 -0.17 -6.64 10.21
CA GLU A 41 1.13 -5.98 10.14
C GLU A 41 2.28 -6.87 9.68
N ASN A 42 2.06 -8.17 9.58
CA ASN A 42 3.09 -9.10 9.13
C ASN A 42 3.13 -9.19 7.62
N ASN A 43 4.22 -9.76 7.09
CA ASN A 43 4.32 -9.96 5.65
C ASN A 43 3.14 -10.78 5.13
N PRO A 44 2.42 -10.28 4.14
CA PRO A 44 1.31 -11.03 3.58
C PRO A 44 1.81 -12.16 2.69
N ASP A 45 1.09 -13.28 2.69
CA ASP A 45 1.31 -14.32 1.72
C ASP A 45 0.35 -14.15 0.54
N LYS A 46 0.48 -15.04 -0.44
CA LYS A 46 -0.33 -14.98 -1.65
C LYS A 46 -1.83 -15.08 -1.36
N GLU A 47 -2.21 -15.93 -0.41
CA GLU A 47 -3.61 -16.10 -0.05
C GLU A 47 -4.19 -14.83 0.57
N MET A 48 -3.41 -14.18 1.44
CA MET A 48 -3.83 -12.93 2.05
C MET A 48 -4.00 -11.83 1.01
N LEU A 49 -3.10 -11.75 0.05
CA LEU A 49 -3.20 -10.77 -1.03
C LEU A 49 -4.43 -11.03 -1.89
N ASN A 50 -4.72 -12.28 -2.20
CA ASN A 50 -5.92 -12.62 -2.96
C ASN A 50 -7.19 -12.26 -2.19
N ALA A 51 -7.22 -12.52 -0.89
CA ALA A 51 -8.35 -12.15 -0.05
C ALA A 51 -8.55 -10.63 -0.03
N TYR A 52 -7.46 -9.88 0.00
CA TYR A 52 -7.52 -8.42 -0.05
C TYR A 52 -8.12 -7.94 -1.37
N LEU A 53 -7.72 -8.54 -2.49
CA LEU A 53 -8.27 -8.18 -3.80
C LEU A 53 -9.78 -8.44 -3.86
N VAL A 54 -10.23 -9.58 -3.33
CA VAL A 54 -11.65 -9.90 -3.27
C VAL A 54 -12.38 -8.87 -2.42
N TYR A 55 -11.81 -8.53 -1.27
CA TYR A 55 -12.37 -7.51 -0.38
C TYR A 55 -12.55 -6.18 -1.12
N LEU A 56 -11.52 -5.73 -1.83
CA LEU A 56 -11.59 -4.46 -2.56
C LEU A 56 -12.69 -4.47 -3.61
N HIS A 57 -12.79 -5.56 -4.39
CA HIS A 57 -13.81 -5.66 -5.44
C HIS A 57 -15.23 -5.67 -4.88
N ARG A 58 -15.41 -6.16 -3.67
CA ARG A 58 -16.72 -6.16 -3.02
C ARG A 58 -17.10 -4.80 -2.44
N MET A 59 -16.10 -4.06 -1.94
CA MET A 59 -16.34 -2.83 -1.18
C MET A 59 -16.27 -1.57 -2.00
N TYR A 60 -15.57 -1.59 -3.13
CA TYR A 60 -15.27 -0.36 -3.87
C TYR A 60 -15.54 -0.51 -5.36
N LYS A 61 -15.72 0.65 -6.01
CA LYS A 61 -15.85 0.72 -7.47
C LYS A 61 -14.50 0.44 -8.13
N GLN A 62 -14.54 0.01 -9.38
CA GLN A 62 -13.35 -0.39 -10.12
C GLN A 62 -12.23 0.65 -10.12
N LYS A 63 -12.58 1.93 -10.26
CA LYS A 63 -11.58 3.00 -10.27
C LYS A 63 -10.81 3.06 -8.93
N THR A 64 -11.54 2.96 -7.83
CA THR A 64 -10.94 2.97 -6.50
C THR A 64 -10.10 1.72 -6.26
N VAL A 65 -10.58 0.57 -6.71
CA VAL A 65 -9.83 -0.68 -6.61
C VAL A 65 -8.50 -0.57 -7.33
N LYS A 66 -8.49 -0.03 -8.55
CA LYS A 66 -7.24 0.13 -9.31
C LYS A 66 -6.24 1.03 -8.58
N ARG A 67 -6.71 2.13 -8.01
CA ARG A 67 -5.83 3.03 -7.26
C ARG A 67 -5.21 2.35 -6.05
N LYS A 68 -6.02 1.63 -5.28
CA LYS A 68 -5.53 0.94 -4.08
C LYS A 68 -4.56 -0.19 -4.41
N ILE A 69 -4.83 -0.94 -5.47
CA ILE A 69 -3.91 -1.98 -5.93
C ILE A 69 -2.59 -1.35 -6.38
N ALA A 70 -2.65 -0.22 -7.10
CA ALA A 70 -1.45 0.47 -7.55
C ALA A 70 -0.59 0.94 -6.37
N SER A 71 -1.23 1.44 -5.30
CA SER A 71 -0.51 1.87 -4.09
C SER A 71 0.23 0.70 -3.45
N VAL A 72 -0.42 -0.45 -3.34
CA VAL A 72 0.19 -1.64 -2.74
C VAL A 72 1.34 -2.16 -3.61
N LYS A 73 1.14 -2.21 -4.92
CA LYS A 73 2.20 -2.66 -5.84
C LYS A 73 3.42 -1.74 -5.77
N ALA A 74 3.20 -0.44 -5.69
CA ALA A 74 4.30 0.52 -5.59
C ALA A 74 5.09 0.31 -4.30
N LEU A 75 4.41 0.04 -3.18
CA LEU A 75 5.09 -0.27 -1.93
C LEU A 75 5.97 -1.50 -2.06
N PHE A 76 5.43 -2.60 -2.59
CA PHE A 76 6.21 -3.83 -2.69
C PHE A 76 7.35 -3.71 -3.69
N HIS A 77 7.16 -2.95 -4.76
CA HIS A 77 8.25 -2.67 -5.69
C HIS A 77 9.39 -1.92 -4.99
N TYR A 78 9.05 -0.93 -4.18
CA TYR A 78 10.03 -0.19 -3.38
C TYR A 78 10.79 -1.13 -2.44
N LEU A 79 10.06 -2.02 -1.76
CA LEU A 79 10.69 -2.94 -0.82
C LEU A 79 11.66 -3.90 -1.52
N GLU A 80 11.32 -4.36 -2.72
CA GLU A 80 12.21 -5.22 -3.49
C GLU A 80 13.51 -4.52 -3.87
N GLU A 81 13.44 -3.25 -4.24
CA GLU A 81 14.62 -2.50 -4.64
C GLU A 81 15.52 -2.11 -3.48
N GLU A 82 14.94 -1.91 -2.28
CA GLU A 82 15.73 -1.52 -1.11
C GLU A 82 16.38 -2.71 -0.41
N GLU A 83 15.99 -3.91 -0.74
CA GLU A 83 16.63 -5.12 -0.25
C GLU A 83 17.71 -5.57 -1.23
#